data_1079222094240d45dea0387898325a03
#
_entry.id   1079222094240d45dea0387898325a03
#
_cell.length_a   1.000
_cell.length_b   1.000
_cell.length_c   1.000
_cell.angle_alpha   90.00
_cell.angle_beta   90.00
_cell.angle_gamma   90.00
#
_symmetry.space_group_name_H-M   'P 1'
#
loop_
_entity.id
_entity.type
_entity.pdbx_description
1 polymer ?
#
loop_
_entity_poly.entity_id
_entity_poly.type
_entity_poly.pdbx_seq_one_letter_code
_entity_poly.pdbx_strand_id
1 'polypeptide(L)'
;MSEISGCKGFGHLTHIDMTYPKASFCEDCHIDIYNEWVNSPHAKAFTSNTFRMATHNYSFTDCLGCHAPEPTVSATQFESRTVFREEGVTCASCHLEESKMVGPLTPTGILAPHPVRVDDDRYRNSQFCGRCHEGTFKEWLDVKAENKHTCQECHMPPVKRRITQSEKFISKMIVATEDESVQKKHTFGIYMELPDIA
;
A
#
# COMPACT_ATOMS: atom_id res chain seq x y z
N MET A 1 15.10 -26.00 -11.37
CA MET A 1 13.97 -25.39 -12.08
C MET A 1 14.08 -23.90 -11.83
N SER A 2 14.32 -23.14 -12.88
CA SER A 2 14.56 -21.70 -12.79
C SER A 2 13.22 -21.01 -12.54
N GLU A 3 13.05 -20.41 -11.37
CA GLU A 3 11.90 -19.58 -11.05
C GLU A 3 11.91 -18.35 -11.96
N ILE A 4 10.94 -18.27 -12.83
CA ILE A 4 10.75 -17.12 -13.70
C ILE A 4 10.01 -16.08 -12.87
N SER A 5 10.74 -15.09 -12.39
CA SER A 5 10.26 -13.91 -11.68
C SER A 5 9.11 -13.23 -12.44
N GLY A 6 8.01 -12.90 -11.74
CA GLY A 6 6.82 -12.28 -12.32
C GLY A 6 7.13 -11.15 -13.30
N CYS A 7 6.27 -10.83 -14.21
CA CYS A 7 6.46 -10.00 -15.41
C CYS A 7 7.44 -10.55 -16.46
N LYS A 8 8.06 -11.70 -16.27
CA LYS A 8 9.04 -12.29 -17.21
C LYS A 8 8.44 -13.25 -18.22
N GLY A 9 7.17 -13.54 -18.18
CA GLY A 9 6.52 -14.42 -19.16
C GLY A 9 5.01 -14.44 -19.02
N PHE A 10 4.32 -14.68 -20.12
CA PHE A 10 2.86 -14.74 -20.16
C PHE A 10 2.23 -15.76 -19.20
N GLY A 11 2.99 -16.76 -18.73
CA GLY A 11 2.52 -17.78 -17.80
C GLY A 11 2.36 -17.34 -16.34
N HIS A 12 2.88 -16.17 -15.96
CA HIS A 12 2.81 -15.66 -14.59
C HIS A 12 1.96 -14.39 -14.45
N LEU A 13 1.23 -14.00 -15.49
CA LEU A 13 0.41 -12.78 -15.49
C LEU A 13 -0.79 -12.85 -14.52
N THR A 14 -1.02 -13.94 -13.83
CA THR A 14 -2.23 -14.13 -13.04
C THR A 14 -2.01 -14.66 -11.63
N HIS A 15 -0.76 -15.00 -11.25
CA HIS A 15 -0.49 -15.61 -9.95
C HIS A 15 0.50 -14.80 -9.14
N ILE A 16 0.06 -14.36 -7.97
CA ILE A 16 0.95 -13.84 -6.92
C ILE A 16 1.18 -14.99 -5.95
N ASP A 17 2.44 -15.36 -5.74
CA ASP A 17 2.79 -16.34 -4.73
C ASP A 17 2.26 -15.88 -3.37
N MET A 18 1.66 -16.79 -2.60
CA MET A 18 1.14 -16.55 -1.25
C MET A 18 2.24 -16.23 -0.24
N THR A 19 3.50 -16.54 -0.55
CA THR A 19 4.64 -16.03 0.20
C THR A 19 4.65 -14.51 0.06
N TYR A 20 4.80 -13.81 1.17
CA TYR A 20 4.77 -12.35 1.21
C TYR A 20 5.77 -11.75 0.22
N PRO A 21 5.32 -11.08 -0.87
CA PRO A 21 6.23 -10.57 -1.88
C PRO A 21 6.99 -9.36 -1.35
N LYS A 22 8.26 -9.24 -1.74
CA LYS A 22 9.02 -7.99 -1.52
C LYS A 22 8.35 -6.83 -2.24
N ALA A 23 8.42 -5.64 -1.66
CA ALA A 23 7.91 -4.43 -2.31
C ALA A 23 8.61 -4.14 -3.65
N SER A 24 9.89 -4.50 -3.80
CA SER A 24 10.63 -4.39 -5.07
C SER A 24 10.04 -5.25 -6.21
N PHE A 25 9.25 -6.27 -5.91
CA PHE A 25 8.52 -7.01 -6.93
C PHE A 25 7.43 -6.15 -7.60
N CYS A 26 6.82 -5.26 -6.83
CA CYS A 26 5.80 -4.33 -7.33
C CYS A 26 6.41 -3.18 -8.13
N GLU A 27 7.65 -2.77 -7.79
CA GLU A 27 8.41 -1.70 -8.46
C GLU A 27 8.52 -1.90 -9.96
N ASP A 28 8.68 -3.14 -10.42
CA ASP A 28 8.84 -3.47 -11.85
C ASP A 28 7.72 -2.89 -12.74
N CYS A 29 6.54 -2.67 -12.17
CA CYS A 29 5.36 -2.15 -12.89
C CYS A 29 4.76 -0.89 -12.24
N HIS A 30 4.90 -0.70 -10.93
CA HIS A 30 4.32 0.42 -10.18
C HIS A 30 5.40 1.40 -9.70
N ILE A 31 6.26 1.85 -10.63
CA ILE A 31 7.48 2.61 -10.35
C ILE A 31 7.22 3.87 -9.52
N ASP A 32 6.24 4.70 -9.92
CA ASP A 32 5.93 5.95 -9.21
C ASP A 32 5.40 5.67 -7.80
N ILE A 33 4.51 4.69 -7.66
CA ILE A 33 3.91 4.30 -6.37
C ILE A 33 4.99 3.74 -5.44
N TYR A 34 5.89 2.91 -5.97
CA TYR A 34 7.03 2.38 -5.21
C TYR A 34 7.96 3.51 -4.73
N ASN A 35 8.31 4.45 -5.61
CA ASN A 35 9.17 5.58 -5.27
C ASN A 35 8.57 6.51 -4.20
N GLU A 36 7.26 6.65 -4.20
CA GLU A 36 6.54 7.37 -3.15
C GLU A 36 6.59 6.59 -1.82
N TRP A 37 6.29 5.29 -1.87
CA TRP A 37 6.23 4.44 -0.69
C TRP A 37 7.61 4.23 -0.04
N VAL A 38 8.67 3.95 -0.78
CA VAL A 38 10.00 3.62 -0.22
C VAL A 38 10.58 4.76 0.62
N ASN A 39 10.16 6.00 0.36
CA ASN A 39 10.56 7.17 1.13
C ASN A 39 9.59 7.50 2.29
N SER A 40 8.47 6.79 2.39
CA SER A 40 7.42 7.06 3.35
C SER A 40 7.75 6.57 4.77
N PRO A 41 7.04 7.07 5.79
CA PRO A 41 7.09 6.53 7.14
C PRO A 41 6.69 5.04 7.23
N HIS A 42 5.79 4.57 6.36
CA HIS A 42 5.36 3.17 6.32
C HIS A 42 6.50 2.23 5.93
N ALA A 43 7.28 2.56 4.90
CA ALA A 43 8.45 1.77 4.53
C ALA A 43 9.50 1.71 5.66
N LYS A 44 9.56 2.73 6.51
CA LYS A 44 10.50 2.85 7.63
C LYS A 44 9.91 2.42 8.98
N ALA A 45 8.68 1.92 9.00
CA ALA A 45 7.96 1.64 10.24
C ALA A 45 8.71 0.66 11.16
N PHE A 46 9.37 -0.34 10.61
CA PHE A 46 10.18 -1.29 11.38
C PHE A 46 11.61 -0.78 11.65
N THR A 47 12.26 -0.16 10.67
CA THR A 47 13.69 0.18 10.74
C THR A 47 13.99 1.50 11.41
N SER A 48 12.97 2.31 11.74
CA SER A 48 13.19 3.62 12.38
C SER A 48 13.87 3.47 13.75
N ASN A 49 14.81 4.36 14.05
CA ASN A 49 15.50 4.36 15.34
C ASN A 49 14.54 4.53 16.50
N THR A 50 13.50 5.36 16.34
CA THR A 50 12.47 5.58 17.36
C THR A 50 11.77 4.28 17.70
N PHE A 51 11.34 3.52 16.68
CA PHE A 51 10.68 2.24 16.89
C PHE A 51 11.61 1.21 17.54
N ARG A 52 12.84 1.11 17.07
CA ARG A 52 13.84 0.21 17.64
C ARG A 52 14.11 0.50 19.11
N MET A 53 14.23 1.77 19.49
CA MET A 53 14.43 2.18 20.88
C MET A 53 13.19 1.90 21.73
N ALA A 54 11.99 2.27 21.26
CA ALA A 54 10.74 2.08 21.96
C ALA A 54 10.41 0.60 22.22
N THR A 55 10.85 -0.29 21.33
CA THR A 55 10.64 -1.74 21.46
C THR A 55 11.80 -2.47 22.13
N HIS A 56 12.73 -1.77 22.76
CA HIS A 56 13.94 -2.36 23.31
C HIS A 56 14.61 -3.34 22.33
N ASN A 57 14.90 -2.82 21.14
CA ASN A 57 15.53 -3.58 20.07
C ASN A 57 14.67 -4.78 19.61
N TYR A 58 13.38 -4.51 19.37
CA TYR A 58 12.36 -5.47 18.91
C TYR A 58 11.95 -6.56 19.91
N SER A 59 12.28 -6.38 21.18
CA SER A 59 11.89 -7.34 22.24
C SER A 59 10.39 -7.32 22.54
N PHE A 60 9.72 -6.19 22.31
CA PHE A 60 8.27 -6.08 22.43
C PHE A 60 7.59 -6.47 21.10
N THR A 61 7.11 -7.72 21.05
CA THR A 61 6.54 -8.30 19.81
C THR A 61 5.16 -7.78 19.47
N ASP A 62 4.39 -7.29 20.44
CA ASP A 62 3.03 -6.78 20.22
C ASP A 62 2.96 -5.60 19.26
N CYS A 63 4.04 -4.81 19.19
CA CYS A 63 4.13 -3.69 18.25
C CYS A 63 4.33 -4.13 16.79
N LEU A 64 4.84 -5.36 16.59
CA LEU A 64 5.25 -5.83 15.27
C LEU A 64 4.07 -6.07 14.33
N GLY A 65 2.90 -6.40 14.84
CA GLY A 65 1.68 -6.60 14.05
C GLY A 65 1.24 -5.35 13.27
N CYS A 66 1.63 -4.13 13.72
CA CYS A 66 1.39 -2.89 12.99
C CYS A 66 2.64 -2.38 12.25
N HIS A 67 3.85 -2.70 12.72
CA HIS A 67 5.10 -2.16 12.17
C HIS A 67 5.76 -3.06 11.11
N ALA A 68 5.39 -4.33 11.06
CA ALA A 68 5.78 -5.29 10.02
C ALA A 68 4.66 -6.34 9.82
N PRO A 69 3.45 -5.92 9.42
CA PRO A 69 2.28 -6.79 9.39
C PRO A 69 2.32 -7.81 8.26
N GLU A 70 1.72 -8.97 8.49
CA GLU A 70 1.17 -9.82 7.44
C GLU A 70 0.06 -9.05 6.67
N PRO A 71 -0.48 -9.58 5.56
CA PRO A 71 -1.60 -8.95 4.85
C PRO A 71 -2.78 -8.65 5.78
N THR A 72 -3.21 -7.40 5.79
CA THR A 72 -4.22 -6.93 6.76
C THR A 72 -5.63 -6.81 6.19
N VAL A 73 -5.82 -6.99 4.88
CA VAL A 73 -7.09 -6.67 4.20
C VAL A 73 -8.29 -7.32 4.87
N SER A 74 -8.25 -8.63 5.11
CA SER A 74 -9.32 -9.40 5.79
C SER A 74 -8.98 -9.80 7.23
N ALA A 75 -7.78 -9.47 7.73
CA ALA A 75 -7.36 -9.87 9.06
C ALA A 75 -8.20 -9.21 10.15
N THR A 76 -8.62 -9.96 11.16
CA THR A 76 -9.26 -9.44 12.37
C THR A 76 -8.25 -9.07 13.45
N GLN A 77 -7.11 -9.73 13.45
CA GLN A 77 -5.94 -9.44 14.29
C GLN A 77 -4.72 -9.30 13.40
N PHE A 78 -3.77 -8.48 13.80
CA PHE A 78 -2.58 -8.23 13.03
C PHE A 78 -1.42 -9.07 13.55
N GLU A 79 -1.00 -9.99 12.73
CA GLU A 79 0.19 -10.79 12.96
C GLU A 79 1.41 -10.12 12.32
N SER A 80 2.56 -10.34 12.94
CA SER A 80 3.83 -9.88 12.37
C SER A 80 4.36 -10.91 11.40
N ARG A 81 4.71 -10.47 10.20
CA ARG A 81 5.43 -11.34 9.28
C ARG A 81 6.81 -11.71 9.80
N THR A 82 7.30 -12.85 9.36
CA THR A 82 8.61 -13.39 9.73
C THR A 82 9.71 -13.06 8.73
N VAL A 83 9.34 -12.66 7.50
CA VAL A 83 10.26 -12.34 6.41
C VAL A 83 10.17 -10.85 6.04
N PHE A 84 11.25 -10.28 5.54
CA PHE A 84 11.33 -8.89 5.04
C PHE A 84 10.73 -7.83 5.99
N ARG A 85 10.92 -8.01 7.30
CA ARG A 85 10.42 -7.05 8.31
C ARG A 85 11.01 -5.65 8.11
N GLU A 86 12.21 -5.57 7.57
CA GLU A 86 12.92 -4.33 7.27
C GLU A 86 12.16 -3.42 6.29
N GLU A 87 11.24 -3.97 5.49
CA GLU A 87 10.40 -3.19 4.59
C GLU A 87 9.21 -2.49 5.29
N GLY A 88 9.03 -2.66 6.60
CA GLY A 88 7.96 -1.99 7.36
C GLY A 88 6.56 -2.41 6.91
N VAL A 89 5.68 -1.46 6.68
CA VAL A 89 4.32 -1.67 6.13
C VAL A 89 4.41 -1.56 4.61
N THR A 90 4.23 -2.67 3.89
CA THR A 90 4.46 -2.77 2.44
C THR A 90 3.17 -2.71 1.63
N CYS A 91 3.31 -2.77 0.29
CA CYS A 91 2.18 -2.90 -0.63
C CYS A 91 1.28 -4.10 -0.26
N ALA A 92 1.90 -5.25 0.00
CA ALA A 92 1.19 -6.47 0.36
C ALA A 92 0.45 -6.37 1.70
N SER A 93 0.95 -5.58 2.66
CA SER A 93 0.25 -5.36 3.94
C SER A 93 -1.16 -4.81 3.74
N CYS A 94 -1.33 -3.89 2.79
CA CYS A 94 -2.60 -3.21 2.54
C CYS A 94 -3.36 -3.73 1.32
N HIS A 95 -2.68 -4.40 0.38
CA HIS A 95 -3.27 -4.74 -0.92
C HIS A 95 -3.32 -6.24 -1.23
N LEU A 96 -2.72 -7.12 -0.42
CA LEU A 96 -2.76 -8.56 -0.68
C LEU A 96 -3.84 -9.25 0.15
N GLU A 97 -4.68 -10.05 -0.51
CA GLU A 97 -5.68 -10.93 0.08
C GLU A 97 -5.85 -12.17 -0.80
N GLU A 98 -5.60 -13.35 -0.24
CA GLU A 98 -5.83 -14.63 -0.93
C GLU A 98 -5.25 -14.69 -2.36
N SER A 99 -4.00 -14.28 -2.54
CA SER A 99 -3.32 -14.21 -3.85
C SER A 99 -3.93 -13.22 -4.85
N LYS A 100 -4.73 -12.27 -4.40
CA LYS A 100 -5.30 -11.20 -5.21
C LYS A 100 -4.83 -9.86 -4.69
N MET A 101 -4.55 -8.93 -5.59
CA MET A 101 -4.37 -7.55 -5.21
C MET A 101 -5.73 -6.88 -5.07
N VAL A 102 -5.96 -6.24 -3.93
CA VAL A 102 -7.22 -5.54 -3.61
C VAL A 102 -6.96 -4.05 -3.65
N GLY A 103 -7.83 -3.30 -4.30
CA GLY A 103 -7.67 -1.85 -4.43
C GLY A 103 -8.97 -1.16 -4.86
N PRO A 104 -8.97 0.18 -4.89
CA PRO A 104 -10.18 0.95 -5.19
C PRO A 104 -10.47 1.05 -6.70
N LEU A 105 -9.51 0.74 -7.56
CA LEU A 105 -9.62 1.01 -8.99
C LEU A 105 -9.83 -0.26 -9.81
N THR A 106 -10.71 -0.16 -10.80
CA THR A 106 -10.88 -1.20 -11.80
C THR A 106 -9.75 -1.08 -12.83
N PRO A 107 -9.03 -2.18 -13.14
CA PRO A 107 -8.06 -2.18 -14.23
C PRO A 107 -8.74 -1.85 -15.57
N THR A 108 -8.16 -0.95 -16.35
CA THR A 108 -8.66 -0.55 -17.69
C THR A 108 -7.85 -1.18 -18.82
N GLY A 109 -6.66 -1.68 -18.53
CA GLY A 109 -5.81 -2.36 -19.51
C GLY A 109 -6.38 -3.69 -20.01
N ILE A 110 -5.97 -4.08 -21.21
CA ILE A 110 -6.42 -5.33 -21.87
C ILE A 110 -6.04 -6.57 -21.04
N LEU A 111 -4.93 -6.50 -20.31
CA LEU A 111 -4.43 -7.57 -19.47
C LEU A 111 -4.07 -7.03 -18.09
N ALA A 112 -4.67 -7.61 -17.05
CA ALA A 112 -4.17 -7.43 -15.68
C ALA A 112 -3.03 -8.44 -15.42
N PRO A 113 -1.84 -7.99 -15.05
CA PRO A 113 -0.69 -8.88 -14.83
C PRO A 113 -0.82 -9.77 -13.60
N HIS A 114 -1.79 -9.50 -12.76
CA HIS A 114 -2.14 -10.29 -11.57
C HIS A 114 -3.65 -10.18 -11.30
N PRO A 115 -4.25 -11.13 -10.55
CA PRO A 115 -5.65 -11.02 -10.15
C PRO A 115 -5.91 -9.77 -9.33
N VAL A 116 -7.01 -9.09 -9.62
CA VAL A 116 -7.45 -7.87 -8.92
C VAL A 116 -8.87 -8.07 -8.39
N ARG A 117 -9.11 -7.62 -7.15
CA ARG A 117 -10.44 -7.43 -6.58
C ARG A 117 -10.63 -5.95 -6.25
N VAL A 118 -11.72 -5.39 -6.71
CA VAL A 118 -12.07 -3.99 -6.42
C VAL A 118 -12.83 -3.90 -5.10
N ASP A 119 -12.39 -3.01 -4.22
CA ASP A 119 -13.02 -2.71 -2.94
C ASP A 119 -12.87 -1.20 -2.64
N ASP A 120 -13.62 -0.38 -3.38
CA ASP A 120 -13.51 1.07 -3.32
C ASP A 120 -13.87 1.61 -1.92
N ASP A 121 -14.92 1.08 -1.31
CA ASP A 121 -15.40 1.55 0.00
C ASP A 121 -14.33 1.42 1.08
N ARG A 122 -13.62 0.32 1.12
CA ARG A 122 -12.54 0.07 2.09
C ARG A 122 -11.44 1.13 2.01
N TYR A 123 -10.96 1.40 0.79
CA TYR A 123 -9.82 2.30 0.57
C TYR A 123 -10.17 3.79 0.62
N ARG A 124 -11.47 4.13 0.64
CA ARG A 124 -11.95 5.49 0.86
C ARG A 124 -12.35 5.76 2.30
N ASN A 125 -12.37 4.73 3.15
CA ASN A 125 -12.83 4.84 4.53
C ASN A 125 -11.64 4.97 5.50
N SER A 126 -11.68 5.99 6.36
CA SER A 126 -10.68 6.22 7.42
C SER A 126 -10.53 5.06 8.39
N GLN A 127 -11.58 4.25 8.56
CA GLN A 127 -11.53 3.06 9.42
C GLN A 127 -10.43 2.08 9.00
N PHE A 128 -10.11 2.00 7.72
CA PHE A 128 -9.03 1.14 7.25
C PHE A 128 -7.67 1.55 7.85
N CYS A 129 -7.39 2.85 7.94
CA CYS A 129 -6.20 3.38 8.60
C CYS A 129 -6.28 3.21 10.13
N GLY A 130 -7.48 3.42 10.70
CA GLY A 130 -7.75 3.31 12.13
C GLY A 130 -7.46 1.95 12.75
N ARG A 131 -7.33 0.92 11.95
CA ARG A 131 -6.99 -0.44 12.41
C ARG A 131 -5.60 -0.54 13.03
N CYS A 132 -4.63 0.22 12.54
CA CYS A 132 -3.28 0.35 13.12
C CYS A 132 -3.12 1.69 13.85
N HIS A 133 -3.77 2.76 13.38
CA HIS A 133 -3.74 4.10 13.95
C HIS A 133 -4.95 4.35 14.86
N GLU A 134 -5.24 3.42 15.79
CA GLU A 134 -6.48 3.42 16.59
C GLU A 134 -6.65 4.71 17.43
N GLY A 135 -5.59 5.18 18.10
CA GLY A 135 -5.64 6.39 18.90
C GLY A 135 -6.00 7.61 18.06
N THR A 136 -5.25 7.85 16.98
CA THR A 136 -5.49 8.96 16.05
C THR A 136 -6.87 8.85 15.38
N PHE A 137 -7.32 7.64 15.07
CA PHE A 137 -8.65 7.43 14.49
C PHE A 137 -9.76 7.79 15.48
N LYS A 138 -9.62 7.46 16.78
CA LYS A 138 -10.56 7.87 17.83
C LYS A 138 -10.61 9.39 17.96
N GLU A 139 -9.46 10.06 18.02
CA GLU A 139 -9.38 11.52 18.03
C GLU A 139 -10.06 12.13 16.80
N TRP A 140 -9.80 11.56 15.62
CA TRP A 140 -10.44 11.98 14.38
C TRP A 140 -11.97 11.77 14.42
N LEU A 141 -12.48 10.68 15.02
CA LEU A 141 -13.92 10.46 15.19
C LEU A 141 -14.59 11.57 16.01
N ASP A 142 -13.92 12.09 17.02
CA ASP A 142 -14.42 13.12 17.92
C ASP A 142 -14.45 14.54 17.30
N VAL A 143 -13.77 14.74 16.18
CA VAL A 143 -13.79 16.00 15.45
C VAL A 143 -15.19 16.28 14.91
N LYS A 144 -15.80 17.37 15.36
CA LYS A 144 -17.11 17.87 14.92
C LYS A 144 -16.91 18.93 13.84
N ALA A 145 -16.67 18.49 12.61
CA ALA A 145 -16.59 19.40 11.46
C ALA A 145 -17.66 19.00 10.41
N GLU A 146 -18.30 19.98 9.82
CA GLU A 146 -19.32 19.76 8.77
C GLU A 146 -18.73 19.06 7.55
N ASN A 147 -17.48 19.37 7.19
CA ASN A 147 -16.75 18.81 6.06
C ASN A 147 -15.52 18.04 6.56
N LYS A 148 -15.75 16.91 7.22
CA LYS A 148 -14.69 16.09 7.78
C LYS A 148 -14.01 15.27 6.69
N HIS A 149 -12.76 15.60 6.39
CA HIS A 149 -11.94 14.86 5.43
C HIS A 149 -11.53 13.49 5.98
N THR A 150 -11.42 12.52 5.09
CA THR A 150 -10.89 11.19 5.42
C THR A 150 -9.37 11.25 5.61
N CYS A 151 -8.82 10.23 6.30
CA CYS A 151 -7.37 10.11 6.45
C CYS A 151 -6.66 10.11 5.08
N GLN A 152 -7.23 9.42 4.10
CA GLN A 152 -6.69 9.34 2.75
C GLN A 152 -6.71 10.68 2.00
N GLU A 153 -7.68 11.56 2.27
CA GLU A 153 -7.72 12.88 1.64
C GLU A 153 -6.61 13.77 2.15
N CYS A 154 -6.27 13.69 3.44
CA CYS A 154 -5.21 14.50 4.05
C CYS A 154 -3.81 13.93 3.86
N HIS A 155 -3.66 12.59 3.92
CA HIS A 155 -2.35 11.94 3.94
C HIS A 155 -1.92 11.31 2.61
N MET A 156 -2.83 11.20 1.67
CA MET A 156 -2.62 10.60 0.36
C MET A 156 -3.20 11.51 -0.74
N PRO A 157 -2.50 12.60 -1.11
CA PRO A 157 -3.03 13.57 -2.06
C PRO A 157 -3.29 12.93 -3.42
N PRO A 158 -4.30 13.43 -4.18
CA PRO A 158 -4.63 12.90 -5.47
C PRO A 158 -3.54 13.20 -6.51
N VAL A 159 -3.36 12.28 -7.44
CA VAL A 159 -2.49 12.44 -8.61
C VAL A 159 -3.12 11.74 -9.81
N LYS A 160 -3.07 12.36 -10.98
CA LYS A 160 -3.55 11.77 -12.23
C LYS A 160 -2.39 11.08 -12.94
N ARG A 161 -2.48 9.76 -13.08
CA ARG A 161 -1.47 8.93 -13.76
C ARG A 161 -2.05 7.59 -14.16
N ARG A 162 -1.30 6.81 -14.94
CA ARG A 162 -1.54 5.37 -15.09
C ARG A 162 -1.09 4.63 -13.83
N ILE A 163 -1.76 3.53 -13.50
CA ILE A 163 -1.36 2.68 -12.35
C ILE A 163 -0.02 2.00 -12.65
N THR A 164 0.18 1.60 -13.90
CA THR A 164 1.34 0.85 -14.34
C THR A 164 2.28 1.76 -15.15
N GLN A 165 3.56 1.79 -14.75
CA GLN A 165 4.65 2.40 -15.51
C GLN A 165 5.73 1.35 -15.64
N SER A 166 6.07 0.93 -16.84
CA SER A 166 7.11 -0.06 -17.03
C SER A 166 8.04 0.34 -18.18
N GLU A 167 9.33 0.20 -17.93
CA GLU A 167 10.37 0.42 -18.96
C GLU A 167 10.56 -0.80 -19.86
N LYS A 168 10.06 -1.98 -19.48
CA LYS A 168 10.21 -3.22 -20.22
C LYS A 168 9.31 -3.26 -21.45
N PHE A 169 9.82 -3.66 -22.61
CA PHE A 169 9.13 -3.59 -23.90
C PHE A 169 7.75 -4.27 -23.91
N ILE A 170 7.64 -5.50 -23.37
CA ILE A 170 6.36 -6.24 -23.32
C ILE A 170 5.37 -5.54 -22.38
N SER A 171 5.84 -5.06 -21.25
CA SER A 171 5.02 -4.33 -20.28
C SER A 171 4.55 -2.98 -20.86
N LYS A 172 5.36 -2.31 -21.68
CA LYS A 172 4.95 -1.08 -22.40
C LYS A 172 3.74 -1.31 -23.31
N MET A 173 3.63 -2.47 -23.94
CA MET A 173 2.46 -2.81 -24.77
C MET A 173 1.18 -2.96 -23.92
N ILE A 174 1.30 -3.54 -22.72
CA ILE A 174 0.17 -3.69 -21.78
C ILE A 174 -0.21 -2.33 -21.23
N VAL A 175 0.75 -1.55 -20.78
CA VAL A 175 0.58 -0.19 -20.22
C VAL A 175 -0.01 0.78 -21.24
N ALA A 176 0.32 0.63 -22.54
CA ALA A 176 -0.21 1.52 -23.59
C ALA A 176 -1.74 1.47 -23.72
N THR A 177 -2.38 0.43 -23.23
CA THR A 177 -3.84 0.27 -23.24
C THR A 177 -4.52 0.68 -21.94
N GLU A 178 -3.75 1.07 -20.91
CA GLU A 178 -4.27 1.50 -19.62
C GLU A 178 -4.59 3.00 -19.64
N ASP A 179 -5.78 3.36 -19.18
CA ASP A 179 -6.20 4.75 -19.04
C ASP A 179 -5.55 5.43 -17.83
N GLU A 180 -5.32 6.73 -17.94
CA GLU A 180 -4.98 7.53 -16.75
C GLU A 180 -6.20 7.66 -15.83
N SER A 181 -5.95 7.50 -14.53
CA SER A 181 -6.96 7.66 -13.50
C SER A 181 -6.46 8.55 -12.36
N VAL A 182 -7.38 9.09 -11.58
CA VAL A 182 -7.03 9.79 -10.34
C VAL A 182 -6.74 8.76 -9.26
N GLN A 183 -5.52 8.77 -8.78
CA GLN A 183 -4.99 7.86 -7.77
C GLN A 183 -4.57 8.62 -6.52
N LYS A 184 -4.23 7.91 -5.48
CA LYS A 184 -3.66 8.46 -4.26
C LYS A 184 -2.14 8.27 -4.23
N LYS A 185 -1.40 9.32 -3.86
CA LYS A 185 0.03 9.20 -3.59
C LYS A 185 0.27 8.37 -2.33
N HIS A 186 1.32 7.56 -2.34
CA HIS A 186 1.69 6.66 -1.24
C HIS A 186 2.83 7.21 -0.36
N THR A 187 2.91 8.53 -0.25
CA THR A 187 3.91 9.21 0.57
C THR A 187 3.53 9.27 2.05
N PHE A 188 2.24 9.15 2.37
CA PHE A 188 1.69 9.14 3.73
C PHE A 188 2.15 10.32 4.60
N GLY A 189 2.42 11.46 3.98
CA GLY A 189 2.77 12.70 4.65
C GLY A 189 1.54 13.52 5.07
N ILE A 190 1.77 14.67 5.71
CA ILE A 190 0.71 15.66 5.94
C ILE A 190 0.75 16.64 4.78
N TYR A 191 -0.32 16.68 3.99
CA TYR A 191 -0.44 17.53 2.80
C TYR A 191 -1.63 18.50 2.89
N MET A 192 -2.00 18.91 4.09
CA MET A 192 -2.99 19.98 4.22
C MET A 192 -2.32 21.31 3.93
N GLU A 193 -2.73 21.98 2.85
CA GLU A 193 -2.81 23.42 2.89
C GLU A 193 -3.93 23.73 3.90
N LEU A 194 -3.55 24.15 5.10
CA LEU A 194 -4.54 24.67 6.05
C LEU A 194 -5.26 25.80 5.33
N PRO A 195 -6.61 25.81 5.28
CA PRO A 195 -7.31 26.97 4.76
C PRO A 195 -6.86 28.17 5.59
N ASP A 196 -6.50 29.26 4.93
CA ASP A 196 -6.16 30.51 5.59
C ASP A 196 -7.26 30.80 6.61
N ILE A 197 -6.93 30.70 7.89
CA ILE A 197 -7.84 31.10 8.96
C ILE A 197 -7.84 32.62 8.93
N ALA A 198 -8.82 33.19 8.22
CA ALA A 198 -9.07 34.63 8.19
C ALA A 198 -9.77 35.08 9.47
#